data_178a546dad5d3aeae522dae71e64c357
#
_entry.id   178a546dad5d3aeae522dae71e64c357
#
_cell.length_a   1.000
_cell.length_b   1.000
_cell.length_c   1.000
_cell.angle_alpha   90.00
_cell.angle_beta   90.00
_cell.angle_gamma   90.00
#
_symmetry.space_group_name_H-M   'P 1'
#
loop_
_entity.id
_entity.type
_entity.pdbx_description
1 polymer ?
#
loop_
_entity_poly.entity_id
_entity_poly.type
_entity_poly.pdbx_seq_one_letter_code
_entity_poly.pdbx_strand_id
1 'polypeptide(L)'
;KKLFWLQNISDEFLTKLYSQSSALIFASLGEGFGLPLIEAAQKKLPVIIRDIPVFKEIAQEHAWYFSGEAPADIAKAVEDWLALYEQNAHPRSENINWLTWKQSAEFLLKNLPIIAPAAKQ
;
A
#
# COMPACT_ATOMS: atom_id res chain seq x y z
N LYS A 1 -25.72 -9.59 -5.54
CA LYS A 1 -24.38 -9.78 -6.10
C LYS A 1 -23.37 -9.16 -5.14
N LYS A 2 -22.34 -9.93 -4.75
CA LYS A 2 -21.37 -9.52 -3.74
C LYS A 2 -20.02 -9.10 -4.33
N LEU A 3 -19.81 -9.28 -5.65
CA LEU A 3 -18.60 -8.89 -6.37
C LEU A 3 -18.98 -7.94 -7.51
N PHE A 4 -18.26 -6.83 -7.59
CA PHE A 4 -18.41 -5.82 -8.64
C PHE A 4 -17.08 -5.61 -9.35
N TRP A 5 -17.12 -5.62 -10.67
CA TRP A 5 -15.97 -5.25 -11.51
C TRP A 5 -16.21 -3.84 -12.04
N LEU A 6 -15.41 -2.89 -11.55
CA LEU A 6 -15.54 -1.48 -11.92
C LEU A 6 -14.49 -1.13 -12.98
N GLN A 7 -14.90 -0.47 -14.05
CA GLN A 7 -14.01 -0.01 -15.12
C GLN A 7 -14.17 1.49 -15.32
N ASN A 8 -13.11 2.15 -15.76
CA ASN A 8 -13.11 3.57 -16.11
C ASN A 8 -13.67 4.48 -15.00
N ILE A 9 -13.37 4.15 -13.75
CA ILE A 9 -13.74 5.00 -12.61
C ILE A 9 -12.84 6.23 -12.53
N SER A 10 -13.40 7.35 -12.08
CA SER A 10 -12.63 8.58 -11.84
C SER A 10 -11.79 8.48 -10.56
N ASP A 11 -10.80 9.35 -10.43
CA ASP A 11 -9.97 9.45 -9.22
C ASP A 11 -10.79 9.84 -7.99
N GLU A 12 -11.83 10.70 -8.17
CA GLU A 12 -12.75 11.04 -7.08
C GLU A 12 -13.55 9.83 -6.62
N PHE A 13 -13.99 8.98 -7.56
CA PHE A 13 -14.73 7.76 -7.21
C PHE A 13 -13.82 6.77 -6.48
N LEU A 14 -12.58 6.57 -6.97
CA LEU A 14 -11.58 5.73 -6.31
C LEU A 14 -11.30 6.23 -4.89
N THR A 15 -11.13 7.53 -4.70
CA THR A 15 -10.92 8.15 -3.39
C THR A 15 -12.09 7.86 -2.44
N LYS A 16 -13.32 7.90 -2.93
CA LYS A 16 -14.50 7.53 -2.14
C LYS A 16 -14.52 6.05 -1.77
N LEU A 17 -14.14 5.17 -2.71
CA LEU A 17 -14.01 3.73 -2.43
C LEU A 17 -13.02 3.48 -1.29
N TYR A 18 -11.83 4.07 -1.33
CA TYR A 18 -10.85 3.97 -0.24
C TYR A 18 -11.42 4.45 1.09
N SER A 19 -12.17 5.55 1.09
CA SER A 19 -12.72 6.15 2.32
C SER A 19 -13.88 5.35 2.93
N GLN A 20 -14.55 4.51 2.15
CA GLN A 20 -15.77 3.80 2.55
C GLN A 20 -15.58 2.28 2.62
N SER A 21 -14.42 1.77 2.24
CA SER A 21 -14.08 0.36 2.32
C SER A 21 -13.55 -0.01 3.70
N SER A 22 -13.66 -1.28 4.07
CA SER A 22 -13.13 -1.82 5.33
C SER A 22 -11.67 -2.25 5.22
N ALA A 23 -11.23 -2.66 4.03
CA ALA A 23 -9.85 -3.01 3.73
C ALA A 23 -9.56 -2.91 2.23
N LEU A 24 -8.29 -2.71 1.90
CA LEU A 24 -7.73 -2.94 0.57
C LEU A 24 -7.09 -4.33 0.54
N ILE A 25 -7.43 -5.16 -0.46
CA ILE A 25 -6.69 -6.39 -0.77
C ILE A 25 -5.78 -6.09 -1.95
N PHE A 26 -4.48 -6.21 -1.75
CA PHE A 26 -3.48 -5.96 -2.77
C PHE A 26 -2.62 -7.22 -2.99
N ALA A 27 -3.06 -8.05 -3.93
CA ALA A 27 -2.55 -9.40 -4.14
C ALA A 27 -1.51 -9.51 -5.27
N SER A 28 -0.84 -8.43 -5.64
CA SER A 28 0.20 -8.43 -6.67
C SER A 28 1.31 -9.43 -6.37
N LEU A 29 1.79 -10.11 -7.40
CA LEU A 29 2.94 -11.02 -7.33
C LEU A 29 4.28 -10.27 -7.40
N GLY A 30 4.27 -9.05 -7.92
CA GLY A 30 5.43 -8.16 -8.02
C GLY A 30 5.01 -6.73 -8.25
N GLU A 31 5.74 -5.81 -7.67
CA GLU A 31 5.49 -4.37 -7.75
C GLU A 31 6.82 -3.60 -7.76
N GLY A 32 6.81 -2.43 -8.39
CA GLY A 32 7.94 -1.49 -8.29
C GLY A 32 7.97 -0.76 -6.95
N PHE A 33 6.83 -0.26 -6.50
CA PHE A 33 6.69 0.45 -5.23
C PHE A 33 5.39 0.11 -4.49
N GLY A 34 4.25 0.09 -5.17
CA GLY A 34 2.96 -0.17 -4.54
C GLY A 34 2.24 1.09 -4.06
N LEU A 35 2.06 2.08 -4.95
CA LEU A 35 1.33 3.32 -4.65
C LEU A 35 -0.05 3.10 -3.98
N PRO A 36 -0.83 2.07 -4.32
CA PRO A 36 -2.09 1.78 -3.62
C PRO A 36 -1.96 1.61 -2.10
N LEU A 37 -0.81 1.15 -1.60
CA LEU A 37 -0.56 1.07 -0.14
C LEU A 37 -0.49 2.45 0.51
N ILE A 38 0.16 3.40 -0.18
CA ILE A 38 0.26 4.78 0.30
C ILE A 38 -1.10 5.47 0.24
N GLU A 39 -1.86 5.25 -0.83
CA GLU A 39 -3.23 5.78 -0.97
C GLU A 39 -4.14 5.24 0.13
N ALA A 40 -4.07 3.94 0.45
CA ALA A 40 -4.81 3.34 1.55
C ALA A 40 -4.38 3.93 2.90
N ALA A 41 -3.08 4.07 3.15
CA ALA A 41 -2.54 4.66 4.38
C ALA A 41 -3.05 6.10 4.60
N GLN A 42 -3.08 6.92 3.55
CA GLN A 42 -3.62 8.28 3.60
C GLN A 42 -5.10 8.33 3.99
N LYS A 43 -5.86 7.28 3.70
CA LYS A 43 -7.28 7.12 4.03
C LYS A 43 -7.51 6.27 5.29
N LYS A 44 -6.44 5.87 5.98
CA LYS A 44 -6.49 4.98 7.15
C LYS A 44 -7.18 3.64 6.86
N LEU A 45 -7.17 3.23 5.59
CA LEU A 45 -7.78 1.98 5.13
C LEU A 45 -6.84 0.82 5.43
N PRO A 46 -7.23 -0.15 6.25
CA PRO A 46 -6.42 -1.36 6.50
C PRO A 46 -6.05 -2.09 5.21
N VAL A 47 -4.89 -2.72 5.19
CA VAL A 47 -4.38 -3.40 4.00
C VAL A 47 -4.08 -4.87 4.27
N ILE A 48 -4.54 -5.72 3.37
CA ILE A 48 -4.28 -7.17 3.30
C ILE A 48 -3.44 -7.36 2.04
N ILE A 49 -2.18 -7.71 2.19
CA ILE A 49 -1.21 -7.65 1.10
C ILE A 49 -0.40 -8.94 0.99
N ARG A 50 0.06 -9.23 -0.23
CA ARG A 50 0.94 -10.37 -0.44
C ARG A 50 2.29 -10.15 0.24
N ASP A 51 2.84 -11.21 0.80
CA ASP A 51 4.18 -11.23 1.41
C ASP A 51 5.24 -11.20 0.30
N ILE A 52 5.56 -10.00 -0.19
CA ILE A 52 6.65 -9.75 -1.13
C ILE A 52 7.60 -8.68 -0.56
N PRO A 53 8.89 -8.70 -0.94
CA PRO A 53 9.91 -7.83 -0.33
C PRO A 53 9.55 -6.35 -0.36
N VAL A 54 9.08 -5.82 -1.49
CA VAL A 54 8.73 -4.40 -1.65
C VAL A 54 7.61 -3.98 -0.69
N PHE A 55 6.61 -4.83 -0.46
CA PHE A 55 5.53 -4.53 0.47
C PHE A 55 5.99 -4.56 1.93
N LYS A 56 6.89 -5.48 2.27
CA LYS A 56 7.50 -5.51 3.61
C LYS A 56 8.34 -4.28 3.89
N GLU A 57 9.09 -3.80 2.90
CA GLU A 57 9.87 -2.56 3.02
C GLU A 57 8.98 -1.35 3.30
N ILE A 58 7.84 -1.25 2.63
CA ILE A 58 6.93 -0.10 2.72
C ILE A 58 6.03 -0.19 3.95
N ALA A 59 5.34 -1.30 4.13
CA ALA A 59 4.27 -1.43 5.12
C ALA A 59 4.73 -2.00 6.46
N GLN A 60 5.90 -2.64 6.53
CA GLN A 60 6.48 -3.19 7.76
C GLN A 60 5.43 -4.00 8.56
N GLU A 61 5.22 -3.71 9.83
CA GLU A 61 4.21 -4.35 10.69
C GLU A 61 2.80 -3.76 10.55
N HIS A 62 2.62 -2.78 9.67
CA HIS A 62 1.36 -2.02 9.55
C HIS A 62 0.38 -2.58 8.52
N ALA A 63 0.62 -3.81 8.06
CA ALA A 63 -0.22 -4.54 7.12
C ALA A 63 -0.48 -5.98 7.56
N TRP A 64 -1.55 -6.57 7.08
CA TRP A 64 -1.80 -8.01 7.19
C TRP A 64 -1.25 -8.73 5.96
N TYR A 65 -0.34 -9.66 6.18
CA TYR A 65 0.37 -10.36 5.10
C TYR A 65 -0.21 -11.74 4.84
N PHE A 66 -0.22 -12.15 3.58
CA PHE A 66 -0.50 -13.53 3.19
C PHE A 66 0.49 -14.02 2.14
N SER A 67 0.70 -15.33 2.10
CA SER A 67 1.52 -16.03 1.12
C SER A 67 0.67 -17.00 0.30
N GLY A 68 1.22 -17.46 -0.82
CA GLY A 68 0.55 -18.43 -1.70
C GLY A 68 -0.19 -17.74 -2.86
N GLU A 69 -0.57 -18.55 -3.84
CA GLU A 69 -1.21 -18.11 -5.08
C GLU A 69 -2.57 -18.77 -5.31
N ALA A 70 -2.93 -19.75 -4.49
CA ALA A 70 -4.21 -20.42 -4.59
C ALA A 70 -5.34 -19.51 -4.06
N PRO A 71 -6.57 -19.61 -4.61
CA PRO A 71 -7.71 -18.86 -4.09
C PRO A 71 -7.97 -19.09 -2.60
N ALA A 72 -7.68 -20.31 -2.10
CA ALA A 72 -7.82 -20.64 -0.69
C ALA A 72 -6.87 -19.86 0.22
N ASP A 73 -5.68 -19.46 -0.26
CA ASP A 73 -4.70 -18.70 0.52
C ASP A 73 -5.23 -17.30 0.80
N ILE A 74 -5.80 -16.65 -0.21
CA ILE A 74 -6.42 -15.32 -0.05
C ILE A 74 -7.67 -15.42 0.81
N ALA A 75 -8.51 -16.44 0.60
CA ALA A 75 -9.74 -16.64 1.38
C ALA A 75 -9.41 -16.78 2.86
N LYS A 76 -8.44 -17.63 3.20
CA LYS A 76 -7.99 -17.80 4.59
C LYS A 76 -7.43 -16.50 5.17
N ALA A 77 -6.63 -15.77 4.43
CA ALA A 77 -6.06 -14.49 4.88
C ALA A 77 -7.15 -13.47 5.21
N VAL A 78 -8.20 -13.41 4.41
CA VAL A 78 -9.36 -12.53 4.65
C VAL A 78 -10.13 -12.96 5.89
N GLU A 79 -10.39 -14.28 6.06
CA GLU A 79 -11.07 -14.82 7.24
C GLU A 79 -10.30 -14.51 8.52
N ASP A 80 -9.00 -14.76 8.54
CA ASP A 80 -8.13 -14.47 9.69
C ASP A 80 -8.09 -12.98 10.00
N TRP A 81 -8.03 -12.12 8.96
CA TRP A 81 -8.06 -10.69 9.13
C TRP A 81 -9.42 -10.20 9.67
N LEU A 82 -10.54 -10.75 9.20
CA LEU A 82 -11.88 -10.41 9.71
C LEU A 82 -12.01 -10.68 11.20
N ALA A 83 -11.46 -11.80 11.68
CA ALA A 83 -11.45 -12.11 13.10
C ALA A 83 -10.69 -11.07 13.94
N LEU A 84 -9.58 -10.54 13.41
CA LEU A 84 -8.84 -9.43 14.03
C LEU A 84 -9.60 -8.10 13.92
N TYR A 85 -10.26 -7.87 12.81
CA TYR A 85 -11.05 -6.66 12.57
C TYR A 85 -12.20 -6.54 13.55
N GLU A 86 -12.95 -7.62 13.79
CA GLU A 86 -14.04 -7.68 14.79
C GLU A 86 -13.54 -7.37 16.20
N GLN A 87 -12.31 -7.74 16.54
CA GLN A 87 -11.68 -7.48 17.83
C GLN A 87 -10.95 -6.13 17.89
N ASN A 88 -10.98 -5.35 16.80
CA ASN A 88 -10.21 -4.11 16.63
C ASN A 88 -8.69 -4.29 16.84
N ALA A 89 -8.17 -5.47 16.50
CA ALA A 89 -6.79 -5.91 16.70
C ALA A 89 -5.99 -6.02 15.38
N HIS A 90 -6.57 -5.62 14.25
CA HIS A 90 -5.90 -5.66 12.95
C HIS A 90 -4.80 -4.59 12.86
N PRO A 91 -3.75 -4.80 12.03
CA PRO A 91 -2.71 -3.81 11.77
C PRO A 91 -3.28 -2.50 11.23
N ARG A 92 -2.67 -1.37 11.61
CA ARG A 92 -3.12 -0.02 11.27
C ARG A 92 -2.26 0.58 10.18
N SER A 93 -2.81 0.72 8.98
CA SER A 93 -2.12 1.28 7.81
C SER A 93 -1.74 2.76 7.95
N GLU A 94 -2.42 3.51 8.79
CA GLU A 94 -2.14 4.91 9.05
C GLU A 94 -0.73 5.17 9.61
N ASN A 95 -0.07 4.13 10.12
CA ASN A 95 1.29 4.18 10.61
C ASN A 95 2.33 3.87 9.52
N ILE A 96 1.92 3.53 8.30
CA ILE A 96 2.83 3.38 7.16
C ILE A 96 3.45 4.74 6.84
N ASN A 97 4.78 4.79 6.86
CA ASN A 97 5.50 6.01 6.51
C ASN A 97 5.46 6.24 4.99
N TRP A 98 5.19 7.46 4.60
CA TRP A 98 5.22 7.88 3.20
C TRP A 98 5.70 9.32 3.07
N LEU A 99 6.23 9.64 1.90
CA LEU A 99 6.69 10.98 1.56
C LEU A 99 5.76 11.59 0.50
N THR A 100 5.51 12.88 0.63
CA THR A 100 4.92 13.65 -0.48
C THR A 100 5.91 13.73 -1.64
N TRP A 101 5.45 14.05 -2.84
CA TRP A 101 6.32 14.28 -3.99
C TRP A 101 7.38 15.35 -3.71
N LYS A 102 6.99 16.41 -3.00
CA LYS A 102 7.92 17.47 -2.57
C LYS A 102 9.02 16.93 -1.65
N GLN A 103 8.64 16.20 -0.62
CA GLN A 103 9.59 15.59 0.32
C GLN A 103 10.51 14.58 -0.37
N SER A 104 9.97 13.78 -1.30
CA SER A 104 10.77 12.83 -2.09
C SER A 104 11.78 13.57 -2.97
N ALA A 105 11.39 14.65 -3.61
CA ALA A 105 12.31 15.48 -4.41
C ALA A 105 13.38 16.14 -3.55
N GLU A 106 13.04 16.70 -2.40
CA GLU A 106 13.98 17.29 -1.46
C GLU A 106 14.98 16.24 -0.92
N PHE A 107 14.50 15.05 -0.59
CA PHE A 107 15.33 13.93 -0.17
C PHE A 107 16.31 13.52 -1.28
N LEU A 108 15.84 13.40 -2.52
CA LEU A 108 16.67 13.07 -3.67
C LEU A 108 17.77 14.13 -3.86
N LEU A 109 17.41 15.41 -3.90
CA LEU A 109 18.36 16.49 -4.09
C LEU A 109 19.43 16.55 -2.98
N LYS A 110 19.05 16.28 -1.74
CA LYS A 110 19.96 16.24 -0.60
C LYS A 110 20.98 15.10 -0.69
N ASN A 111 20.60 13.99 -1.31
CA ASN A 111 21.42 12.76 -1.36
C ASN A 111 22.10 12.54 -2.73
N LEU A 112 21.80 13.38 -3.73
CA LEU A 112 22.53 13.34 -5.00
C LEU A 112 23.94 13.93 -4.79
N PRO A 113 25.00 13.24 -5.27
CA PRO A 113 26.32 13.86 -5.30
C PRO A 113 26.27 15.06 -6.26
N ILE A 114 26.56 16.25 -5.76
CA ILE A 114 26.71 17.43 -6.60
C ILE A 114 27.98 17.21 -7.41
N ILE A 115 27.83 16.80 -8.68
CA ILE A 115 28.93 16.86 -9.64
C ILE A 115 29.16 18.33 -9.92
N ALA A 116 30.17 18.90 -9.29
CA ALA A 116 30.58 20.24 -9.60
C ALA A 116 30.89 20.29 -11.12
N PRO A 117 30.40 21.31 -11.86
CA PRO A 117 30.75 21.43 -13.27
C PRO A 117 32.28 21.50 -13.35
N ALA A 118 32.87 20.66 -14.24
CA ALA A 118 34.30 20.70 -14.47
C ALA A 118 34.73 22.14 -14.76
N ALA A 119 35.67 22.61 -13.97
CA ALA A 119 36.22 23.95 -14.19
C ALA A 119 36.71 24.02 -15.65
N LYS A 120 36.13 24.94 -16.42
CA LYS A 120 36.63 25.22 -17.77
C LYS A 120 38.07 25.72 -17.61
N GLN A 121 38.98 24.90 -18.07
CA GLN A 121 40.38 25.35 -18.24
C GLN A 121 40.47 26.31 -19.40
#